data_d4fbf6261e00084c92af77dbeab586dc
#
_entry.id   d4fbf6261e00084c92af77dbeab586dc
#
_cell.length_a   1.000
_cell.length_b   1.000
_cell.length_c   1.000
_cell.angle_alpha   90.00
_cell.angle_beta   90.00
_cell.angle_gamma   90.00
#
_symmetry.space_group_name_H-M   'P 1'
#
loop_
_entity.id
_entity.type
_entity.pdbx_description
1 polymer ?
#
loop_
_entity_poly.entity_id
_entity_poly.type
_entity_poly.pdbx_seq_one_letter_code
_entity_poly.pdbx_strand_id
1 'polypeptide(L)'
;MKAYLTIVNESDAKILSTCIKSKPDAKAWFNLSKEALDKKRCDLALRIYLSRGRSGDTKLALEYARYLDPNSSYSHACFVKEQKQAVYWYKKALEQGPNDEASKALERLVK
;
A
#
# COMPACT_ATOMS: atom_id res chain seq x y z
N MET A 1 10.39 -15.73 15.42
CA MET A 1 10.25 -16.12 14.02
C MET A 1 9.79 -14.93 13.17
N LYS A 2 10.36 -14.78 11.99
CA LYS A 2 10.10 -13.60 11.16
C LYS A 2 9.57 -13.97 9.78
N ALA A 3 8.66 -14.93 9.73
CA ALA A 3 8.11 -15.41 8.47
C ALA A 3 7.45 -14.30 7.66
N TYR A 4 6.85 -13.32 8.33
CA TYR A 4 6.20 -12.20 7.66
C TYR A 4 7.19 -11.20 7.04
N LEU A 5 8.48 -11.34 7.33
CA LEU A 5 9.52 -10.48 6.75
C LEU A 5 10.25 -11.16 5.60
N THR A 6 9.93 -12.41 5.32
CA THR A 6 10.60 -13.18 4.29
C THR A 6 9.59 -13.71 3.27
N ILE A 7 9.80 -13.39 2.01
CA ILE A 7 8.93 -13.82 0.92
C ILE A 7 9.69 -14.83 0.08
N VAL A 8 9.64 -16.10 0.47
CA VAL A 8 10.38 -17.17 -0.22
C VAL A 8 9.53 -18.43 -0.23
N ASN A 9 9.29 -18.98 -1.40
CA ASN A 9 8.72 -20.33 -1.59
C ASN A 9 7.35 -20.57 -0.95
N GLU A 10 6.61 -19.53 -0.60
CA GLU A 10 5.27 -19.67 -0.05
C GLU A 10 4.25 -18.91 -0.91
N SER A 11 3.01 -19.36 -0.89
CA SER A 11 1.95 -18.65 -1.58
C SER A 11 1.67 -17.31 -0.90
N ASP A 12 1.20 -16.33 -1.67
CA ASP A 12 0.89 -15.00 -1.13
C ASP A 12 -0.16 -15.09 -0.02
N ALA A 13 -1.18 -15.93 -0.20
CA ALA A 13 -2.23 -16.10 0.80
C ALA A 13 -1.67 -16.65 2.11
N LYS A 14 -0.74 -17.61 2.04
CA LYS A 14 -0.13 -18.20 3.22
C LYS A 14 0.75 -17.19 3.94
N ILE A 15 1.54 -16.43 3.21
CA ILE A 15 2.40 -15.39 3.79
C ILE A 15 1.54 -14.36 4.53
N LEU A 16 0.49 -13.89 3.88
CA LEU A 16 -0.41 -12.89 4.46
C LEU A 16 -1.12 -13.42 5.69
N SER A 17 -1.60 -14.66 5.65
CA SER A 17 -2.24 -15.30 6.80
C SER A 17 -1.28 -15.40 7.99
N THR A 18 -0.02 -15.77 7.74
CA THR A 18 1.00 -15.84 8.78
C THR A 18 1.23 -14.46 9.40
N CYS A 19 1.31 -13.42 8.57
CA CYS A 19 1.49 -12.06 9.04
C CYS A 19 0.33 -11.62 9.94
N ILE A 20 -0.91 -11.92 9.55
CA ILE A 20 -2.09 -11.57 10.33
C ILE A 20 -2.06 -12.26 11.69
N LYS A 21 -1.71 -13.54 11.73
CA LYS A 21 -1.62 -14.30 12.98
C LYS A 21 -0.55 -13.75 13.91
N SER A 22 0.55 -13.26 13.34
CA SER A 22 1.66 -12.70 14.11
C SER A 22 1.37 -11.27 14.57
N LYS A 23 0.28 -10.67 14.10
CA LYS A 23 -0.13 -9.30 14.45
C LYS A 23 1.02 -8.30 14.29
N PRO A 24 1.64 -8.22 13.10
CA PRO A 24 2.74 -7.30 12.87
C PRO A 24 2.29 -5.84 13.02
N ASP A 25 3.21 -4.97 13.42
CA ASP A 25 2.92 -3.55 13.52
C ASP A 25 2.93 -2.89 12.13
N ALA A 26 2.59 -1.60 12.09
CA ALA A 26 2.52 -0.87 10.82
C ALA A 26 3.85 -0.87 10.08
N LYS A 27 4.97 -0.79 10.81
CA LYS A 27 6.29 -0.79 10.19
C LYS A 27 6.57 -2.14 9.50
N ALA A 28 6.20 -3.24 10.14
CA ALA A 28 6.38 -4.57 9.55
C ALA A 28 5.54 -4.72 8.27
N TRP A 29 4.31 -4.24 8.27
CA TRP A 29 3.47 -4.26 7.08
C TRP A 29 4.07 -3.43 5.95
N PHE A 30 4.59 -2.24 6.27
CA PHE A 30 5.21 -1.38 5.28
C PHE A 30 6.45 -2.06 4.68
N ASN A 31 7.30 -2.65 5.52
CA ASN A 31 8.49 -3.35 5.05
C ASN A 31 8.14 -4.54 4.17
N LEU A 32 7.09 -5.28 4.53
CA LEU A 32 6.64 -6.42 3.74
C LEU A 32 6.13 -5.97 2.36
N SER A 33 5.42 -4.86 2.30
CA SER A 33 4.96 -4.33 1.02
C SER A 33 6.14 -3.97 0.11
N LYS A 34 7.18 -3.35 0.68
CA LYS A 34 8.38 -3.02 -0.09
C LYS A 34 9.09 -4.27 -0.59
N GLU A 35 9.22 -5.28 0.26
CA GLU A 35 9.84 -6.53 -0.13
C GLU A 35 9.05 -7.22 -1.25
N ALA A 36 7.72 -7.20 -1.16
CA ALA A 36 6.88 -7.76 -2.20
C ALA A 36 7.11 -7.06 -3.55
N LEU A 37 7.20 -5.73 -3.53
CA LEU A 37 7.48 -4.96 -4.75
C LEU A 37 8.86 -5.27 -5.31
N ASP A 38 9.87 -5.36 -4.45
CA ASP A 38 11.25 -5.66 -4.86
C ASP A 38 11.34 -7.03 -5.53
N LYS A 39 10.56 -7.99 -5.07
CA LYS A 39 10.54 -9.35 -5.60
C LYS A 39 9.49 -9.52 -6.69
N LYS A 40 8.84 -8.43 -7.10
CA LYS A 40 7.81 -8.41 -8.15
C LYS A 40 6.63 -9.33 -7.83
N ARG A 41 6.29 -9.46 -6.56
CA ARG A 41 5.12 -10.21 -6.11
C ARG A 41 3.92 -9.27 -6.04
N CYS A 42 3.40 -8.96 -7.22
CA CYS A 42 2.36 -7.95 -7.37
C CYS A 42 1.08 -8.27 -6.60
N ASP A 43 0.65 -9.53 -6.62
CA ASP A 43 -0.58 -9.91 -5.92
C ASP A 43 -0.43 -9.75 -4.41
N LEU A 44 0.73 -10.10 -3.86
CA LEU A 44 0.98 -9.93 -2.44
C LEU A 44 1.02 -8.44 -2.07
N ALA A 45 1.73 -7.63 -2.85
CA ALA A 45 1.80 -6.19 -2.61
C ALA A 45 0.40 -5.57 -2.65
N LEU A 46 -0.40 -5.93 -3.65
CA LEU A 46 -1.76 -5.41 -3.79
C LEU A 46 -2.62 -5.79 -2.59
N ARG A 47 -2.56 -7.04 -2.15
CA ARG A 47 -3.34 -7.49 -0.98
C ARG A 47 -2.96 -6.71 0.27
N ILE A 48 -1.68 -6.45 0.47
CA ILE A 48 -1.23 -5.67 1.61
C ILE A 48 -1.80 -4.25 1.56
N TYR A 49 -1.66 -3.57 0.44
CA TYR A 49 -2.17 -2.20 0.29
C TYR A 49 -3.69 -2.14 0.46
N LEU A 50 -4.42 -3.05 -0.17
CA LEU A 50 -5.88 -3.06 -0.08
C LEU A 50 -6.35 -3.36 1.34
N SER A 51 -5.78 -4.38 1.96
CA SER A 51 -6.19 -4.81 3.29
C SER A 51 -5.82 -3.78 4.35
N ARG A 52 -4.55 -3.37 4.39
CA ARG A 52 -4.08 -2.48 5.44
C ARG A 52 -4.50 -1.02 5.22
N GLY A 53 -4.55 -0.60 3.97
CA GLY A 53 -5.03 0.74 3.65
C GLY A 53 -6.48 0.92 4.07
N ARG A 54 -7.33 -0.07 3.83
CA ARG A 54 -8.74 -0.02 4.24
C ARG A 54 -8.91 -0.11 5.75
N SER A 55 -7.96 -0.74 6.43
CA SER A 55 -8.00 -0.88 7.88
C SER A 55 -7.52 0.36 8.63
N GLY A 56 -7.15 1.41 7.92
CA GLY A 56 -6.74 2.66 8.53
C GLY A 56 -5.24 2.89 8.59
N ASP A 57 -4.45 2.11 7.88
CA ASP A 57 -3.01 2.36 7.80
C ASP A 57 -2.76 3.49 6.82
N THR A 58 -2.62 4.70 7.35
CA THR A 58 -2.44 5.91 6.54
C THR A 58 -1.21 5.82 5.64
N LYS A 59 -0.11 5.29 6.15
CA LYS A 59 1.14 5.23 5.39
C LYS A 59 1.00 4.35 4.16
N LEU A 60 0.36 3.19 4.30
CA LEU A 60 0.14 2.28 3.18
C LEU A 60 -0.89 2.82 2.20
N ALA A 61 -1.96 3.42 2.69
CA ALA A 61 -2.95 4.05 1.82
C ALA A 61 -2.32 5.17 0.98
N LEU A 62 -1.50 6.01 1.62
CA LEU A 62 -0.83 7.11 0.94
C LEU A 62 0.15 6.60 -0.11
N GLU A 63 0.93 5.58 0.21
CA GLU A 63 1.89 5.01 -0.71
C GLU A 63 1.22 4.39 -1.93
N TYR A 64 0.15 3.65 -1.72
CA TYR A 64 -0.60 3.07 -2.82
C TYR A 64 -1.18 4.17 -3.72
N ALA A 65 -1.72 5.24 -3.11
CA ALA A 65 -2.21 6.38 -3.87
C ALA A 65 -1.12 6.98 -4.74
N ARG A 66 0.11 7.09 -4.23
CA ARG A 66 1.24 7.62 -5.00
C ARG A 66 1.53 6.78 -6.24
N TYR A 67 1.48 5.46 -6.11
CA TYR A 67 1.72 4.58 -7.26
C TYR A 67 0.63 4.70 -8.32
N LEU A 68 -0.59 5.06 -7.92
CA LEU A 68 -1.72 5.21 -8.84
C LEU A 68 -1.85 6.62 -9.41
N ASP A 69 -1.25 7.61 -8.76
CA ASP A 69 -1.39 9.03 -9.08
C ASP A 69 -0.62 9.38 -10.36
N PRO A 70 -1.31 9.82 -11.44
CA PRO A 70 -0.62 10.18 -12.67
C PRO A 70 0.37 11.34 -12.52
N ASN A 71 0.21 12.16 -11.48
CA ASN A 71 1.09 13.30 -11.23
C ASN A 71 2.26 12.97 -10.32
N SER A 72 2.30 11.77 -9.78
CA SER A 72 3.35 11.35 -8.86
C SER A 72 4.55 10.80 -9.62
N SER A 73 5.74 10.98 -9.06
CA SER A 73 6.95 10.36 -9.60
C SER A 73 7.05 8.88 -9.23
N TYR A 74 6.23 8.41 -8.31
CA TYR A 74 6.21 7.00 -7.93
C TYR A 74 5.66 6.15 -9.07
N SER A 75 6.36 5.08 -9.41
CA SER A 75 5.87 4.13 -10.39
C SER A 75 6.43 2.75 -10.11
N HIS A 76 5.69 1.72 -10.50
CA HIS A 76 6.13 0.36 -10.36
C HIS A 76 5.41 -0.50 -11.39
N ALA A 77 6.10 -1.54 -11.90
CA ALA A 77 5.53 -2.41 -12.91
C ALA A 77 4.26 -3.13 -12.43
N CYS A 78 4.09 -3.29 -11.11
CA CYS A 78 2.91 -3.93 -10.54
C CYS A 78 1.64 -3.08 -10.64
N PHE A 79 1.75 -1.78 -10.86
CA PHE A 79 0.62 -0.87 -10.79
C PHE A 79 0.51 0.00 -12.03
N VAL A 80 -0.72 0.28 -12.43
CA VAL A 80 -1.02 1.18 -13.54
C VAL A 80 -1.61 2.45 -12.98
N LYS A 81 -1.15 3.59 -13.47
CA LYS A 81 -1.70 4.89 -13.05
C LYS A 81 -3.20 4.94 -13.34
N GLU A 82 -3.97 5.37 -12.32
CA GLU A 82 -5.43 5.45 -12.45
C GLU A 82 -5.94 6.55 -11.52
N GLN A 83 -6.40 7.65 -12.09
CA GLN A 83 -6.76 8.86 -11.37
C GLN A 83 -7.85 8.62 -10.31
N LYS A 84 -8.93 7.93 -10.68
CA LYS A 84 -10.05 7.72 -9.75
C LYS A 84 -9.64 6.89 -8.54
N GLN A 85 -8.80 5.89 -8.76
CA GLN A 85 -8.27 5.06 -7.69
C GLN A 85 -7.33 5.87 -6.80
N ALA A 86 -6.49 6.70 -7.38
CA ALA A 86 -5.60 7.56 -6.60
C ALA A 86 -6.40 8.48 -5.68
N VAL A 87 -7.48 9.09 -6.21
CA VAL A 87 -8.36 9.94 -5.41
C VAL A 87 -8.94 9.16 -4.23
N TYR A 88 -9.43 7.96 -4.48
CA TYR A 88 -9.99 7.11 -3.43
C TYR A 88 -8.99 6.88 -2.30
N TRP A 89 -7.74 6.52 -2.65
CA TRP A 89 -6.74 6.17 -1.65
C TRP A 89 -6.17 7.38 -0.91
N TYR A 90 -6.07 8.54 -1.57
CA TYR A 90 -5.73 9.77 -0.86
C TYR A 90 -6.82 10.13 0.15
N LYS A 91 -8.10 9.95 -0.22
CA LYS A 91 -9.20 10.19 0.72
C LYS A 91 -9.15 9.21 1.89
N LYS A 92 -8.79 7.95 1.62
CA LYS A 92 -8.60 6.96 2.69
C LYS A 92 -7.52 7.40 3.66
N ALA A 93 -6.41 7.94 3.15
CA ALA A 93 -5.35 8.43 4.02
C ALA A 93 -5.84 9.56 4.91
N LEU A 94 -6.73 10.41 4.42
CA LEU A 94 -7.26 11.52 5.19
C LEU A 94 -8.29 11.11 6.25
N GLU A 95 -8.84 9.91 6.18
CA GLU A 95 -9.82 9.43 7.16
C GLU A 95 -9.22 9.33 8.57
N GLN A 96 -7.90 9.15 8.67
CA GLN A 96 -7.23 8.99 9.95
C GLN A 96 -6.73 10.32 10.52
N GLY A 97 -6.89 11.41 9.80
CA GLY A 97 -6.47 12.73 10.24
C GLY A 97 -5.87 13.56 9.11
N PRO A 98 -5.55 14.82 9.38
CA PRO A 98 -4.98 15.70 8.37
C PRO A 98 -3.68 15.16 7.78
N ASN A 99 -3.50 15.34 6.47
CA ASN A 99 -2.29 14.95 5.77
C ASN A 99 -2.08 15.91 4.59
N ASP A 100 -1.05 16.74 4.68
CA ASP A 100 -0.80 17.77 3.68
C ASP A 100 -0.53 17.18 2.29
N GLU A 101 0.22 16.09 2.23
CA GLU A 101 0.53 15.48 0.95
C GLU A 101 -0.75 14.99 0.26
N ALA A 102 -1.62 14.30 1.00
CA ALA A 102 -2.87 13.80 0.44
C ALA A 102 -3.78 14.94 0.01
N SER A 103 -3.88 15.99 0.82
CA SER A 103 -4.70 17.15 0.49
C SER A 103 -4.24 17.84 -0.78
N LYS A 104 -2.93 18.06 -0.91
CA LYS A 104 -2.37 18.72 -2.09
C LYS A 104 -2.52 17.85 -3.33
N ALA A 105 -2.33 16.54 -3.19
CA ALA A 105 -2.49 15.62 -4.30
C ALA A 105 -3.94 15.61 -4.80
N LEU A 106 -4.91 15.62 -3.88
CA LEU A 106 -6.32 15.67 -4.23
C LEU A 106 -6.67 16.96 -4.98
N GLU A 107 -6.13 18.09 -4.54
CA GLU A 107 -6.35 19.36 -5.25
C GLU A 107 -5.90 19.26 -6.70
N ARG A 108 -4.76 18.64 -6.97
CA ARG A 108 -4.27 18.47 -8.32
C ARG A 108 -5.12 17.52 -9.16
N LEU A 109 -5.64 16.47 -8.52
CA LEU A 109 -6.38 15.43 -9.24
C LEU A 109 -7.83 15.78 -9.54
N VAL A 110 -8.44 16.67 -8.76
CA VAL A 110 -9.86 16.99 -8.92
C VAL A 110 -10.11 18.34 -9.56
N LYS A 111 -9.08 18.97 -10.07
CA LYS A 111 -9.21 20.24 -10.79
C LYS A 111 -9.80 20.04 -12.18
#